data_19d7e9b6f88d9455539122128cfec8d0
#
_entry.id   19d7e9b6f88d9455539122128cfec8d0
#
_cell.length_a   1.000
_cell.length_b   1.000
_cell.length_c   1.000
_cell.angle_alpha   90.00
_cell.angle_beta   90.00
_cell.angle_gamma   90.00
#
_symmetry.space_group_name_H-M   'P 1'
#
loop_
_entity.id
_entity.type
_entity.pdbx_description
1 polymer ?
#
loop_
_entity_poly.entity_id
_entity_poly.type
_entity_poly.pdbx_seq_one_letter_code
_entity_poly.pdbx_strand_id
1 'polypeptide(L)'
;RYFYDANYKLIYLDQLEFNLYPIFKKLSLAHNVQDSRNTLVPILEDLTEIIYELFKNTHEHGRSKIKGGYYFPSVRNVTLRTIRRKRSAYLKDTELPESVKEYFSSNLPLTEKSDFIMLEISVLDSGPGLVSRISNTEDLSNFSLEEELSLTKECLLKHKTSSKAYLATIKGEGL
;
A
#
# COMPACT_ATOMS: atom_id res chain seq x y z
N ARG A 1 17.23 4.18 7.59
CA ARG A 1 16.10 3.41 8.17
C ARG A 1 14.88 4.31 8.23
N TYR A 2 13.98 4.22 7.25
CA TYR A 2 12.84 5.17 7.15
C TYR A 2 11.71 4.84 8.12
N PHE A 3 11.48 3.56 8.42
CA PHE A 3 10.33 3.06 9.20
C PHE A 3 10.66 2.64 10.63
N TYR A 4 11.92 2.63 11.02
CA TYR A 4 12.36 2.15 12.33
C TYR A 4 13.32 3.14 12.99
N ASP A 5 13.19 3.29 14.30
CA ASP A 5 14.15 4.01 15.14
C ASP A 5 15.44 3.21 15.35
N ALA A 6 16.35 3.75 16.16
CA ALA A 6 17.62 3.10 16.50
C ALA A 6 17.42 1.78 17.26
N ASN A 7 16.30 1.60 17.94
CA ASN A 7 15.95 0.42 18.72
C ASN A 7 15.08 -0.59 17.93
N TYR A 8 14.97 -0.43 16.62
CA TYR A 8 14.12 -1.26 15.73
C TYR A 8 12.63 -1.23 16.06
N LYS A 9 12.16 -0.19 16.73
CA LYS A 9 10.73 0.08 16.90
C LYS A 9 10.21 0.86 15.71
N LEU A 10 8.94 0.61 15.35
CA LEU A 10 8.26 1.39 14.33
C LEU A 10 8.20 2.86 14.78
N ILE A 11 8.61 3.79 13.91
CA ILE A 11 8.56 5.23 14.20
C ILE A 11 7.12 5.74 14.18
N TYR A 12 6.88 6.93 14.72
CA TYR A 12 5.59 7.60 14.63
C TYR A 12 5.34 8.20 13.25
N LEU A 13 4.08 8.50 12.94
CA LEU A 13 3.64 9.01 11.65
C LEU A 13 4.35 10.31 11.26
N ASP A 14 4.46 11.26 12.18
CA ASP A 14 5.14 12.55 11.98
C ASP A 14 6.63 12.39 11.60
N GLN A 15 7.30 11.43 12.21
CA GLN A 15 8.69 11.09 11.87
C GLN A 15 8.79 10.45 10.47
N LEU A 16 7.81 9.63 10.10
CA LEU A 16 7.77 9.04 8.76
C LEU A 16 7.54 10.11 7.70
N GLU A 17 6.63 11.05 7.94
CA GLU A 17 6.39 12.18 7.05
C GLU A 17 7.66 12.98 6.81
N PHE A 18 8.38 13.33 7.88
CA PHE A 18 9.67 14.00 7.80
C PHE A 18 10.70 13.21 6.97
N ASN A 19 10.73 11.88 7.13
CA ASN A 19 11.65 11.00 6.40
C ASN A 19 11.28 10.84 4.92
N LEU A 20 9.99 10.83 4.58
CA LEU A 20 9.51 10.62 3.21
C LEU A 20 9.50 11.92 2.38
N TYR A 21 9.36 13.08 3.02
CA TYR A 21 9.32 14.37 2.33
C TYR A 21 10.48 14.59 1.34
N PRO A 22 11.76 14.35 1.69
CA PRO A 22 12.88 14.51 0.75
C PRO A 22 12.78 13.55 -0.45
N ILE A 23 12.22 12.35 -0.25
CA ILE A 23 12.04 11.35 -1.31
C ILE A 23 10.99 11.85 -2.30
N PHE A 24 9.82 12.25 -1.82
CA PHE A 24 8.75 12.77 -2.66
C PHE A 24 9.17 14.05 -3.40
N LYS A 25 9.87 14.95 -2.71
CA LYS A 25 10.44 16.14 -3.34
C LYS A 25 11.41 15.78 -4.48
N LYS A 26 12.29 14.80 -4.27
CA LYS A 26 13.22 14.34 -5.30
C LYS A 26 12.50 13.71 -6.49
N LEU A 27 11.47 12.89 -6.24
CA LEU A 27 10.65 12.27 -7.28
C LEU A 27 9.90 13.32 -8.10
N SER A 28 9.36 14.34 -7.46
CA SER A 28 8.68 15.46 -8.11
C SER A 28 9.62 16.29 -8.99
N LEU A 29 10.79 16.63 -8.48
CA LEU A 29 11.81 17.38 -9.25
C LEU A 29 12.32 16.62 -10.46
N ALA A 30 12.45 15.29 -10.37
CA ALA A 30 12.88 14.45 -11.49
C ALA A 30 11.93 14.52 -12.71
N HIS A 31 10.71 14.98 -12.51
CA HIS A 31 9.69 15.09 -13.55
C HIS A 31 9.29 16.54 -13.91
N ASN A 32 10.04 17.54 -13.44
CA ASN A 32 9.76 18.97 -13.66
C ASN A 32 8.32 19.38 -13.28
N VAL A 33 7.80 18.82 -12.19
CA VAL A 33 6.52 19.25 -11.62
C VAL A 33 6.75 20.61 -10.96
N GLN A 34 6.41 21.69 -11.70
CA GLN A 34 6.78 23.06 -11.34
C GLN A 34 6.16 23.58 -10.06
N ASP A 35 5.07 23.00 -9.58
CA ASP A 35 4.38 23.45 -8.36
C ASP A 35 4.33 22.36 -7.29
N SER A 36 5.53 21.85 -6.95
CA SER A 36 5.65 20.74 -6.00
C SER A 36 5.16 21.08 -4.59
N ARG A 37 5.20 22.36 -4.19
CA ARG A 37 4.75 22.75 -2.83
C ARG A 37 3.23 22.77 -2.71
N ASN A 38 2.53 23.37 -3.67
CA ASN A 38 1.08 23.51 -3.58
C ASN A 38 0.34 22.23 -3.93
N THR A 39 0.96 21.35 -4.74
CA THR A 39 0.33 20.10 -5.18
C THR A 39 0.73 18.89 -4.32
N LEU A 40 1.99 18.83 -3.88
CA LEU A 40 2.49 17.65 -3.16
C LEU A 40 2.25 17.72 -1.64
N VAL A 41 2.37 18.89 -1.03
CA VAL A 41 2.24 19.00 0.44
C VAL A 41 0.85 18.55 0.93
N PRO A 42 -0.27 18.96 0.32
CA PRO A 42 -1.58 18.48 0.75
C PRO A 42 -1.80 16.97 0.59
N ILE A 43 -1.15 16.37 -0.44
CA ILE A 43 -1.27 14.93 -0.73
C ILE A 43 -0.27 14.13 0.11
N LEU A 44 0.80 14.75 0.59
CA LEU A 44 1.88 14.07 1.29
C LEU A 44 1.43 13.48 2.62
N GLU A 45 0.62 14.19 3.37
CA GLU A 45 0.05 13.72 4.64
C GLU A 45 -0.77 12.45 4.39
N ASP A 46 -1.74 12.49 3.47
CA ASP A 46 -2.59 11.35 3.13
C ASP A 46 -1.78 10.15 2.63
N LEU A 47 -0.81 10.40 1.73
CA LEU A 47 0.06 9.33 1.23
C LEU A 47 0.94 8.72 2.32
N THR A 48 1.44 9.54 3.23
CA THR A 48 2.28 9.09 4.34
C THR A 48 1.45 8.24 5.30
N GLU A 49 0.21 8.64 5.60
CA GLU A 49 -0.70 7.88 6.43
C GLU A 49 -1.02 6.52 5.81
N ILE A 50 -1.36 6.47 4.52
CA ILE A 50 -1.59 5.22 3.78
C ILE A 50 -0.35 4.32 3.83
N ILE A 51 0.84 4.86 3.54
CA ILE A 51 2.09 4.09 3.57
C ILE A 51 2.37 3.59 5.00
N TYR A 52 2.13 4.42 6.00
CA TYR A 52 2.35 4.07 7.40
C TYR A 52 1.45 2.91 7.83
N GLU A 53 0.14 3.01 7.58
CA GLU A 53 -0.81 1.96 7.96
C GLU A 53 -0.55 0.65 7.21
N LEU A 54 -0.28 0.70 5.91
CA LEU A 54 0.10 -0.48 5.14
C LEU A 54 1.38 -1.12 5.68
N PHE A 55 2.42 -0.34 5.96
CA PHE A 55 3.68 -0.86 6.49
C PHE A 55 3.53 -1.37 7.93
N LYS A 56 2.76 -0.71 8.76
CA LYS A 56 2.42 -1.14 10.13
C LYS A 56 1.72 -2.49 10.11
N ASN A 57 0.79 -2.71 9.17
CA ASN A 57 0.14 -4.00 8.98
C ASN A 57 1.16 -5.10 8.64
N THR A 58 2.14 -4.82 7.78
CA THR A 58 3.23 -5.77 7.52
C THR A 58 4.09 -6.02 8.76
N HIS A 59 4.30 -5.00 9.60
CA HIS A 59 5.06 -5.14 10.84
C HIS A 59 4.31 -5.98 11.89
N GLU A 60 3.01 -5.74 12.06
CA GLU A 60 2.20 -6.43 13.06
C GLU A 60 1.82 -7.84 12.62
N HIS A 61 1.48 -8.01 11.36
CA HIS A 61 0.90 -9.25 10.82
C HIS A 61 1.85 -10.02 9.90
N GLY A 62 2.57 -9.35 9.01
CA GLY A 62 3.41 -10.00 8.01
C GLY A 62 4.62 -10.73 8.58
N ARG A 63 5.13 -10.35 9.75
CA ARG A 63 6.29 -11.00 10.38
C ARG A 63 5.95 -12.15 11.32
N SER A 64 4.72 -12.23 11.82
CA SER A 64 4.33 -13.21 12.82
C SER A 64 3.70 -14.46 12.19
N LYS A 65 3.99 -15.63 12.74
CA LYS A 65 3.34 -16.88 12.38
C LYS A 65 1.93 -16.94 12.97
N ILE A 66 1.05 -17.73 12.36
CA ILE A 66 -0.32 -17.93 12.83
C ILE A 66 -0.33 -18.59 14.20
N LYS A 67 0.50 -19.61 14.41
CA LYS A 67 0.61 -20.37 15.65
C LYS A 67 1.57 -19.76 16.68
N GLY A 68 1.92 -18.47 16.50
CA GLY A 68 2.85 -17.75 17.38
C GLY A 68 4.30 -17.82 16.93
N GLY A 69 5.11 -16.87 17.40
CA GLY A 69 6.49 -16.67 16.97
C GLY A 69 6.60 -15.82 15.70
N TYR A 70 7.80 -15.74 15.14
CA TYR A 70 8.10 -14.91 13.97
C TYR A 70 8.71 -15.73 12.84
N TYR A 71 8.48 -15.28 11.59
CA TYR A 71 9.22 -15.77 10.44
C TYR A 71 10.66 -15.25 10.50
N PHE A 72 11.60 -16.10 10.11
CA PHE A 72 13.00 -15.73 9.92
C PHE A 72 13.57 -16.44 8.69
N PRO A 73 14.06 -15.70 7.69
CA PRO A 73 14.00 -14.24 7.58
C PRO A 73 12.57 -13.74 7.33
N SER A 74 12.29 -12.48 7.74
CA SER A 74 11.05 -11.78 7.42
C SER A 74 11.38 -10.60 6.53
N VAL A 75 10.80 -10.58 5.32
CA VAL A 75 10.98 -9.51 4.34
C VAL A 75 9.81 -8.55 4.41
N ARG A 76 10.10 -7.25 4.47
CA ARG A 76 9.13 -6.17 4.34
C ARG A 76 9.75 -5.08 3.50
N ASN A 77 9.04 -4.69 2.46
CA ASN A 77 9.55 -3.71 1.50
C ASN A 77 8.49 -2.69 1.14
N VAL A 78 8.90 -1.44 1.03
CA VAL A 78 8.12 -0.36 0.43
C VAL A 78 8.89 0.14 -0.77
N THR A 79 8.27 0.09 -1.93
CA THR A 79 8.83 0.60 -3.18
C THR A 79 8.02 1.80 -3.64
N LEU A 80 8.72 2.90 -3.90
CA LEU A 80 8.15 4.11 -4.51
C LEU A 80 8.75 4.26 -5.90
N ARG A 81 7.92 4.29 -6.90
CA ARG A 81 8.35 4.43 -8.30
C ARG A 81 7.50 5.46 -9.02
N THR A 82 8.15 6.36 -9.76
CA THR A 82 7.46 7.25 -10.68
C THR A 82 7.55 6.71 -12.10
N ILE A 83 6.43 6.72 -12.80
CA ILE A 83 6.32 6.25 -14.18
C ILE A 83 5.79 7.41 -15.02
N ARG A 84 6.54 7.76 -16.07
CA ARG A 84 6.10 8.73 -17.07
C ARG A 84 5.74 8.01 -18.36
N ARG A 85 4.48 8.10 -18.77
CA ARG A 85 3.98 7.49 -20.01
C ARG A 85 2.95 8.40 -20.68
N LYS A 86 2.81 8.29 -22.00
CA LYS A 86 1.71 8.90 -22.72
C LYS A 86 0.39 8.20 -22.41
N ARG A 87 -0.71 8.95 -22.32
CA ARG A 87 -2.05 8.40 -22.13
C ARG A 87 -2.36 7.30 -23.16
N SER A 88 -2.08 7.57 -24.44
CA SER A 88 -2.29 6.60 -25.51
C SER A 88 -1.56 5.28 -25.32
N ALA A 89 -0.44 5.25 -24.60
CA ALA A 89 0.28 4.02 -24.30
C ALA A 89 -0.45 3.16 -23.24
N TYR A 90 -1.12 3.79 -22.27
CA TYR A 90 -1.96 3.04 -21.29
C TYR A 90 -3.21 2.47 -21.95
N LEU A 91 -3.90 3.25 -22.80
CA LEU A 91 -5.12 2.79 -23.45
C LEU A 91 -4.87 1.64 -24.44
N LYS A 92 -3.66 1.54 -24.97
CA LYS A 92 -3.24 0.45 -25.88
C LYS A 92 -2.64 -0.76 -25.17
N ASP A 93 -2.39 -0.66 -23.88
CA ASP A 93 -1.78 -1.74 -23.10
C ASP A 93 -2.79 -2.88 -22.91
N THR A 94 -2.50 -4.02 -23.51
CA THR A 94 -3.39 -5.19 -23.47
C THR A 94 -3.36 -5.93 -22.14
N GLU A 95 -2.33 -5.70 -21.32
CA GLU A 95 -2.18 -6.31 -19.99
C GLU A 95 -2.94 -5.56 -18.90
N LEU A 96 -3.35 -4.30 -19.16
CA LEU A 96 -4.11 -3.53 -18.19
C LEU A 96 -5.58 -3.99 -18.14
N PRO A 97 -6.14 -4.17 -16.92
CA PRO A 97 -7.57 -4.40 -16.74
C PRO A 97 -8.41 -3.31 -17.38
N GLU A 98 -9.58 -3.68 -17.93
CA GLU A 98 -10.45 -2.73 -18.63
C GLU A 98 -10.92 -1.60 -17.71
N SER A 99 -11.21 -1.88 -16.44
CA SER A 99 -11.55 -0.87 -15.43
C SER A 99 -10.48 0.21 -15.25
N VAL A 100 -9.20 -0.16 -15.38
CA VAL A 100 -8.08 0.79 -15.31
C VAL A 100 -8.01 1.63 -16.58
N LYS A 101 -8.25 1.04 -17.74
CA LYS A 101 -8.33 1.79 -19.01
C LYS A 101 -9.50 2.77 -19.02
N GLU A 102 -10.65 2.36 -18.51
CA GLU A 102 -11.83 3.21 -18.36
C GLU A 102 -11.54 4.39 -17.43
N TYR A 103 -10.88 4.16 -16.30
CA TYR A 103 -10.43 5.23 -15.40
C TYR A 103 -9.55 6.25 -16.14
N PHE A 104 -8.56 5.79 -16.92
CA PHE A 104 -7.69 6.67 -17.69
C PHE A 104 -8.40 7.38 -18.84
N SER A 105 -9.48 6.81 -19.38
CA SER A 105 -10.23 7.43 -20.47
C SER A 105 -11.22 8.49 -20.01
N SER A 106 -11.87 8.29 -18.85
CA SER A 106 -13.02 9.08 -18.42
C SER A 106 -12.69 10.19 -17.41
N ASN A 107 -11.73 9.94 -16.50
CA ASN A 107 -11.58 10.78 -15.31
C ASN A 107 -10.47 11.84 -15.38
N LEU A 108 -9.71 11.88 -16.47
CA LEU A 108 -8.58 12.81 -16.55
C LEU A 108 -8.78 13.79 -17.71
N PRO A 109 -8.79 15.12 -17.43
CA PRO A 109 -8.99 16.16 -18.44
C PRO A 109 -7.72 16.36 -19.30
N LEU A 110 -7.19 15.29 -19.84
CA LEU A 110 -5.93 15.28 -20.56
C LEU A 110 -6.14 14.91 -22.01
N THR A 111 -5.40 15.55 -22.89
CA THR A 111 -5.37 15.18 -24.30
C THR A 111 -4.64 13.86 -24.50
N GLU A 112 -4.88 13.15 -25.60
CA GLU A 112 -4.18 11.88 -25.91
C GLU A 112 -2.66 12.01 -25.96
N LYS A 113 -2.16 13.21 -26.22
CA LYS A 113 -0.72 13.52 -26.31
C LYS A 113 -0.10 13.85 -24.95
N SER A 114 -0.91 14.01 -23.90
CA SER A 114 -0.41 14.38 -22.58
C SER A 114 0.37 13.23 -21.95
N ASP A 115 1.49 13.57 -21.32
CA ASP A 115 2.24 12.64 -20.49
C ASP A 115 1.62 12.57 -19.12
N PHE A 116 1.51 11.37 -18.58
CA PHE A 116 1.19 11.12 -17.17
C PHE A 116 2.44 10.91 -16.37
N ILE A 117 2.43 11.43 -15.17
CA ILE A 117 3.35 11.04 -14.12
C ILE A 117 2.54 10.31 -13.07
N MET A 118 2.73 9.00 -12.98
CA MET A 118 2.14 8.17 -11.92
C MET A 118 3.15 7.93 -10.82
N LEU A 119 2.69 7.99 -9.58
CA LEU A 119 3.39 7.46 -8.43
C LEU A 119 2.83 6.07 -8.13
N GLU A 120 3.67 5.06 -8.24
CA GLU A 120 3.38 3.69 -7.80
C GLU A 120 3.96 3.50 -6.41
N ILE A 121 3.12 3.03 -5.50
CA ILE A 121 3.50 2.68 -4.14
C ILE A 121 3.19 1.20 -3.96
N SER A 122 4.22 0.39 -3.71
CA SER A 122 4.07 -1.04 -3.47
C SER A 122 4.56 -1.36 -2.06
N VAL A 123 3.73 -2.03 -1.29
CA VAL A 123 4.08 -2.57 0.03
C VAL A 123 4.01 -4.08 -0.04
N LEU A 124 5.12 -4.73 0.29
CA LEU A 124 5.27 -6.18 0.22
C LEU A 124 5.74 -6.72 1.57
N ASP A 125 5.18 -7.85 1.97
CA ASP A 125 5.72 -8.66 3.07
C ASP A 125 5.77 -10.15 2.70
N SER A 126 6.50 -10.91 3.50
CA SER A 126 6.61 -12.38 3.39
C SER A 126 5.74 -13.11 4.41
N GLY A 127 4.68 -12.47 4.87
CA GLY A 127 3.77 -13.05 5.87
C GLY A 127 2.82 -14.09 5.27
N PRO A 128 1.96 -14.67 6.12
CA PRO A 128 1.05 -15.73 5.72
C PRO A 128 -0.11 -15.26 4.82
N GLY A 129 -0.29 -13.93 4.68
CA GLY A 129 -1.41 -13.35 3.94
C GLY A 129 -2.69 -13.19 4.76
N LEU A 130 -3.64 -12.44 4.19
CA LEU A 130 -4.90 -12.07 4.86
C LEU A 130 -5.78 -13.29 5.13
N VAL A 131 -5.97 -14.14 4.14
CA VAL A 131 -6.83 -15.34 4.24
C VAL A 131 -6.34 -16.26 5.34
N SER A 132 -5.04 -16.57 5.37
CA SER A 132 -4.43 -17.37 6.42
C SER A 132 -4.64 -16.77 7.81
N ARG A 133 -4.60 -15.43 7.93
CA ARG A 133 -4.84 -14.74 9.20
C ARG A 133 -6.27 -14.89 9.71
N ILE A 134 -7.26 -14.69 8.85
CA ILE A 134 -8.67 -14.81 9.24
C ILE A 134 -9.05 -16.26 9.50
N SER A 135 -8.62 -17.19 8.64
CA SER A 135 -8.93 -18.62 8.78
C SER A 135 -8.10 -19.31 9.88
N ASN A 136 -7.11 -18.59 10.44
CA ASN A 136 -6.19 -19.12 11.46
C ASN A 136 -5.46 -20.40 11.01
N THR A 137 -5.14 -20.51 9.73
CA THR A 137 -4.40 -21.63 9.14
C THR A 137 -3.35 -21.18 8.14
N GLU A 138 -2.21 -21.88 8.09
CA GLU A 138 -1.19 -21.67 7.05
C GLU A 138 -1.43 -22.56 5.83
N ASP A 139 -2.26 -23.59 5.97
CA ASP A 139 -2.64 -24.49 4.89
C ASP A 139 -3.95 -24.02 4.24
N LEU A 140 -3.84 -23.47 3.06
CA LEU A 140 -4.97 -23.01 2.23
C LEU A 140 -5.34 -24.01 1.13
N SER A 141 -4.74 -25.19 1.08
CA SER A 141 -4.97 -26.18 0.01
C SER A 141 -6.43 -26.65 -0.11
N ASN A 142 -7.19 -26.51 0.97
CA ASN A 142 -8.60 -26.89 1.04
C ASN A 142 -9.58 -25.73 0.68
N PHE A 143 -9.06 -24.53 0.44
CA PHE A 143 -9.89 -23.38 0.07
C PHE A 143 -10.03 -23.30 -1.46
N SER A 144 -11.25 -23.11 -1.91
CA SER A 144 -11.50 -22.71 -3.29
C SER A 144 -11.13 -21.23 -3.50
N LEU A 145 -10.91 -20.84 -4.75
CA LEU A 145 -10.65 -19.42 -5.11
C LEU A 145 -11.80 -18.51 -4.66
N GLU A 146 -13.05 -18.99 -4.72
CA GLU A 146 -14.23 -18.22 -4.32
C GLU A 146 -14.25 -17.98 -2.81
N GLU A 147 -13.87 -18.98 -2.00
CA GLU A 147 -13.76 -18.85 -0.55
C GLU A 147 -12.62 -17.89 -0.18
N GLU A 148 -11.46 -17.99 -0.83
CA GLU A 148 -10.35 -17.07 -0.61
C GLU A 148 -10.73 -15.63 -0.95
N LEU A 149 -11.42 -15.40 -2.07
CA LEU A 149 -11.91 -14.08 -2.46
C LEU A 149 -12.94 -13.53 -1.47
N SER A 150 -13.83 -14.38 -0.96
CA SER A 150 -14.83 -13.99 0.05
C SER A 150 -14.15 -13.56 1.35
N LEU A 151 -13.20 -14.35 1.85
CA LEU A 151 -12.42 -14.04 3.06
C LEU A 151 -11.58 -12.78 2.87
N THR A 152 -10.97 -12.59 1.70
CA THR A 152 -10.22 -11.38 1.37
C THR A 152 -11.12 -10.14 1.43
N LYS A 153 -12.32 -10.21 0.87
CA LYS A 153 -13.29 -9.11 0.95
C LYS A 153 -13.69 -8.81 2.39
N GLU A 154 -13.88 -9.84 3.22
CA GLU A 154 -14.16 -9.65 4.65
C GLU A 154 -13.03 -8.93 5.38
N CYS A 155 -11.76 -9.23 5.04
CA CYS A 155 -10.60 -8.55 5.62
C CYS A 155 -10.59 -7.04 5.38
N LEU A 156 -11.14 -6.61 4.24
CA LEU A 156 -11.16 -5.21 3.82
C LEU A 156 -12.38 -4.44 4.35
N LEU A 157 -13.30 -5.11 5.02
CA LEU A 157 -14.45 -4.44 5.61
C LEU A 157 -14.06 -3.72 6.91
N LYS A 158 -14.62 -2.51 7.07
CA LYS A 158 -14.43 -1.71 8.30
C LYS A 158 -14.80 -2.54 9.54
N HIS A 159 -14.01 -2.40 10.60
CA HIS A 159 -14.14 -3.12 11.88
C HIS A 159 -13.84 -4.63 11.83
N LYS A 160 -13.42 -5.18 10.70
CA LYS A 160 -12.92 -6.56 10.63
C LYS A 160 -11.41 -6.59 10.86
N THR A 161 -11.00 -7.30 11.88
CA THR A 161 -9.57 -7.48 12.22
C THR A 161 -9.35 -8.82 12.92
N SER A 162 -8.18 -9.42 12.69
CA SER A 162 -7.71 -10.59 13.43
C SER A 162 -7.16 -10.26 14.82
N SER A 163 -7.12 -8.99 15.19
CA SER A 163 -6.67 -8.54 16.52
C SER A 163 -7.66 -8.94 17.60
N LYS A 164 -7.19 -9.01 18.86
CA LYS A 164 -8.04 -9.30 20.01
C LYS A 164 -9.24 -8.36 20.08
N ALA A 165 -10.38 -8.86 20.50
CA ALA A 165 -11.68 -8.16 20.43
C ALA A 165 -11.68 -6.71 20.94
N TYR A 166 -10.94 -6.40 22.03
CA TYR A 166 -10.88 -5.05 22.58
C TYR A 166 -10.10 -4.06 21.68
N LEU A 167 -9.20 -4.56 20.81
CA LEU A 167 -8.47 -3.74 19.84
C LEU A 167 -9.23 -3.62 18.51
N ALA A 168 -10.21 -4.48 18.27
CA ALA A 168 -10.98 -4.49 17.03
C ALA A 168 -11.74 -3.17 16.81
N THR A 169 -12.25 -2.57 17.90
CA THR A 169 -12.99 -1.30 17.88
C THR A 169 -12.12 -0.12 17.48
N ILE A 170 -10.81 -0.19 17.79
CA ILE A 170 -9.85 0.90 17.52
C ILE A 170 -9.14 0.68 16.17
N LYS A 171 -8.84 -0.59 15.84
CA LYS A 171 -8.03 -0.94 14.65
C LYS A 171 -8.85 -1.13 13.36
N GLY A 172 -10.15 -1.29 13.45
CA GLY A 172 -11.00 -1.52 12.26
C GLY A 172 -11.34 -0.24 11.46
N GLU A 173 -10.73 0.90 11.78
CA GLU A 173 -11.00 2.18 11.11
C GLU A 173 -9.94 2.57 10.06
N GLY A 174 -8.90 1.75 9.88
CA GLY A 174 -7.68 2.11 9.16
C GLY A 174 -7.64 1.81 7.65
N LEU A 175 -8.77 1.53 6.97
CA LEU A 175 -8.82 1.42 5.49
C LEU A 175 -10.15 1.93 4.98
#